data_28c01c8c1059e10a00968cf18b65e89c
#
_entry.id   28c01c8c1059e10a00968cf18b65e89c
#
_cell.length_a   1.000
_cell.length_b   1.000
_cell.length_c   1.000
_cell.angle_alpha   90.00
_cell.angle_beta   90.00
_cell.angle_gamma   90.00
#
_symmetry.space_group_name_H-M   'P 1'
#
loop_
_entity.id
_entity.type
_entity.pdbx_description
1 polymer ?
#
loop_
_entity_poly.entity_id
_entity_poly.type
_entity_poly.pdbx_seq_one_letter_code
_entity_poly.pdbx_strand_id
1 'polypeptide(L)'
;MFTRSSAQSLPIVTSEPQSGAPESWLFNDRQLDAWAGQTQEVLKLLTRTVQGVEKPFSGILPHELADEFRSVDLNSPLGNNEAALAELSQLYLRDAVWFHHPKYVAHLNCPVVLPSLMAEQVMAAVNSSVDTWDQSAGGTLIEQKVIDWTLERIGLPAAADGIFTSGGTQSNLMAMLLARDSWCEAHHPGHLIKYRGLPETAGKWRVFTSKLSHFSIQKSMAILGLGYDAVVPVDHDADYRMDAGMLEYEIQRCREEGLIPIAVVATSGTTDFGSIDPLEKIAALCQRNGLWMHVDAAYGCGLLVSEQHRQRLRGIEQADSVTVDYHKSFFQTVSCGAFFVRNKEHLKHVTHHADYLNPLSAQQEGTPNLVNKSIQTTRRFDALKMWLTLRVMGPAALGEAFDSLIDLAQRAHQLLRAHPAIEVLHAPELTTQIFRFVPRQSLSGPQIDDINAAIRKALFRSGNAIVAGTKVDGRQYLKFTLLNPATTAADLEEVINLVAHYGREQLRTTALHAANQ
;
A
#
# COMPACT_ATOMS: atom_id res chain seq x y z
N MET A 1 15.91 33.84 13.12
CA MET A 1 14.97 34.36 14.13
C MET A 1 13.73 34.81 13.40
N PHE A 2 12.77 33.93 13.19
CA PHE A 2 11.48 34.27 12.59
C PHE A 2 10.47 34.30 13.73
N THR A 3 9.97 35.49 13.98
CA THR A 3 8.92 35.76 14.96
C THR A 3 7.62 35.09 14.56
N ARG A 4 7.12 34.18 15.40
CA ARG A 4 5.79 33.60 15.28
C ARG A 4 4.75 34.73 15.44
N SER A 5 3.92 34.91 14.43
CA SER A 5 2.71 35.76 14.55
C SER A 5 1.79 35.10 15.57
N SER A 6 1.45 35.82 16.60
CA SER A 6 0.52 35.41 17.65
C SER A 6 -0.86 35.17 17.04
N ALA A 7 -1.32 33.94 17.04
CA ALA A 7 -2.70 33.59 16.74
C ALA A 7 -3.61 34.25 17.77
N GLN A 8 -4.49 35.14 17.33
CA GLN A 8 -5.56 35.68 18.14
C GLN A 8 -6.51 34.56 18.53
N SER A 9 -6.64 34.28 19.82
CA SER A 9 -7.65 33.40 20.39
C SER A 9 -9.04 33.94 20.04
N LEU A 10 -9.80 33.17 19.24
CA LEU A 10 -11.22 33.43 19.00
C LEU A 10 -12.00 33.24 20.32
N PRO A 11 -13.04 34.06 20.59
CA PRO A 11 -13.81 33.94 21.80
C PRO A 11 -14.52 32.58 21.85
N ILE A 12 -14.38 31.89 22.98
CA ILE A 12 -15.11 30.64 23.28
C ILE A 12 -16.57 31.06 23.49
N VAL A 13 -17.41 30.77 22.50
CA VAL A 13 -18.87 30.87 22.68
C VAL A 13 -19.29 29.60 23.42
N THR A 14 -19.52 29.70 24.70
CA THR A 14 -20.13 28.66 25.52
C THR A 14 -21.61 28.54 25.15
N SER A 15 -21.94 27.73 24.14
CA SER A 15 -23.29 27.20 23.98
C SER A 15 -23.47 26.04 24.97
N GLU A 16 -24.52 26.09 25.79
CA GLU A 16 -24.87 24.98 26.67
C GLU A 16 -24.97 23.67 25.84
N PRO A 17 -24.48 22.54 26.35
CA PRO A 17 -24.60 21.28 25.64
C PRO A 17 -26.10 20.99 25.44
N GLN A 18 -26.52 20.85 24.18
CA GLN A 18 -27.87 20.41 23.87
C GLN A 18 -28.02 18.97 24.44
N SER A 19 -28.75 18.84 25.54
CA SER A 19 -29.17 17.54 26.10
C SER A 19 -30.26 16.98 25.18
N GLY A 20 -29.86 16.56 23.98
CA GLY A 20 -30.72 15.84 23.05
C GLY A 20 -30.88 14.39 23.51
N ALA A 21 -32.06 13.80 23.29
CA ALA A 21 -32.21 12.37 23.44
C ALA A 21 -31.13 11.64 22.62
N PRO A 22 -30.60 10.49 23.09
CA PRO A 22 -29.50 9.76 22.40
C PRO A 22 -29.76 9.55 20.89
N GLU A 23 -31.02 9.43 20.50
CA GLU A 23 -31.47 9.28 19.11
C GLU A 23 -31.13 10.46 18.20
N SER A 24 -30.94 11.67 18.77
CA SER A 24 -30.60 12.88 17.99
C SER A 24 -29.17 12.85 17.42
N TRP A 25 -28.32 11.95 17.89
CA TRP A 25 -26.95 11.75 17.42
C TRP A 25 -26.84 10.64 16.36
N LEU A 26 -27.91 9.88 16.12
CA LEU A 26 -27.89 8.75 15.21
C LEU A 26 -28.36 9.20 13.82
N PHE A 27 -27.64 8.74 12.78
CA PHE A 27 -28.05 8.95 11.39
C PHE A 27 -29.37 8.20 11.11
N ASN A 28 -30.41 8.94 10.77
CA ASN A 28 -31.73 8.44 10.39
C ASN A 28 -32.49 9.50 9.57
N ASP A 29 -33.73 9.16 9.13
CA ASP A 29 -34.57 10.03 8.31
C ASP A 29 -34.91 11.39 8.92
N ARG A 30 -34.90 11.50 10.27
CA ARG A 30 -35.19 12.74 11.00
C ARG A 30 -33.97 13.66 11.13
N GLN A 31 -32.77 13.13 10.86
CA GLN A 31 -31.50 13.84 11.03
C GLN A 31 -30.85 14.24 9.69
N LEU A 32 -31.57 14.12 8.56
CA LEU A 32 -30.98 14.37 7.23
C LEU A 32 -30.51 15.82 7.08
N ASP A 33 -31.26 16.80 7.58
CA ASP A 33 -30.87 18.23 7.51
C ASP A 33 -29.62 18.50 8.35
N ALA A 34 -29.57 17.95 9.57
CA ALA A 34 -28.40 18.05 10.43
C ALA A 34 -27.17 17.41 9.80
N TRP A 35 -27.31 16.21 9.25
CA TRP A 35 -26.23 15.51 8.54
C TRP A 35 -25.76 16.28 7.31
N ALA A 36 -26.68 16.84 6.51
CA ALA A 36 -26.34 17.64 5.35
C ALA A 36 -25.57 18.90 5.75
N GLY A 37 -26.01 19.59 6.80
CA GLY A 37 -25.32 20.76 7.38
C GLY A 37 -23.91 20.43 7.84
N GLN A 38 -23.74 19.37 8.63
CA GLN A 38 -22.44 18.91 9.12
C GLN A 38 -21.50 18.52 7.97
N THR A 39 -22.01 17.81 6.97
CA THR A 39 -21.24 17.46 5.76
C THR A 39 -20.75 18.70 5.03
N GLN A 40 -21.60 19.74 4.94
CA GLN A 40 -21.22 21.00 4.31
C GLN A 40 -20.14 21.76 5.11
N GLU A 41 -20.17 21.72 6.43
CA GLU A 41 -19.14 22.31 7.30
C GLU A 41 -17.78 21.62 7.07
N VAL A 42 -17.77 20.29 7.07
CA VAL A 42 -16.54 19.50 6.76
C VAL A 42 -16.04 19.83 5.37
N LEU A 43 -16.91 19.89 4.36
CA LEU A 43 -16.52 20.22 2.99
C LEU A 43 -15.92 21.63 2.89
N LYS A 44 -16.49 22.63 3.56
CA LYS A 44 -15.95 23.99 3.62
C LYS A 44 -14.56 24.00 4.28
N LEU A 45 -14.40 23.29 5.40
CA LEU A 45 -13.11 23.16 6.08
C LEU A 45 -12.06 22.55 5.16
N LEU A 46 -12.34 21.39 4.57
CA LEU A 46 -11.41 20.70 3.66
C LEU A 46 -11.07 21.55 2.43
N THR A 47 -12.05 22.23 1.84
CA THR A 47 -11.83 23.10 0.69
C THR A 47 -10.84 24.21 1.02
N ARG A 48 -11.04 24.92 2.14
CA ARG A 48 -10.12 25.99 2.58
C ARG A 48 -8.74 25.43 2.88
N THR A 49 -8.67 24.29 3.57
CA THR A 49 -7.39 23.65 3.93
C THR A 49 -6.62 23.27 2.68
N VAL A 50 -7.24 22.54 1.74
CA VAL A 50 -6.58 22.08 0.50
C VAL A 50 -6.15 23.25 -0.38
N GLN A 51 -6.96 24.32 -0.49
CA GLN A 51 -6.58 25.53 -1.22
C GLN A 51 -5.38 26.26 -0.61
N GLY A 52 -5.16 26.14 0.69
CA GLY A 52 -4.03 26.71 1.41
C GLY A 52 -2.78 25.84 1.49
N VAL A 53 -2.76 24.67 0.87
CA VAL A 53 -1.61 23.76 0.89
C VAL A 53 -0.50 24.27 -0.02
N GLU A 54 0.55 24.83 0.56
CA GLU A 54 1.74 25.32 -0.17
C GLU A 54 2.90 24.29 -0.16
N LYS A 55 2.86 23.31 0.75
CA LYS A 55 3.90 22.32 0.96
C LYS A 55 3.27 20.94 1.22
N PRO A 56 3.96 19.84 0.85
CA PRO A 56 3.45 18.50 1.13
C PRO A 56 3.38 18.14 2.61
N PHE A 57 4.07 18.91 3.47
CA PHE A 57 4.08 18.71 4.92
C PHE A 57 4.53 19.98 5.63
N SER A 58 4.10 20.19 6.88
CA SER A 58 4.48 21.36 7.69
C SER A 58 5.94 21.33 8.17
N GLY A 59 6.52 20.14 8.30
CA GLY A 59 7.86 19.93 8.89
C GLY A 59 7.86 19.81 10.42
N ILE A 60 6.67 19.76 11.06
CA ILE A 60 6.55 19.66 12.52
C ILE A 60 7.29 18.44 13.08
N LEU A 61 7.91 18.59 14.25
CA LEU A 61 8.60 17.50 14.92
C LEU A 61 7.60 16.70 15.80
N PRO A 62 7.81 15.36 15.94
CA PRO A 62 6.88 14.52 16.68
C PRO A 62 6.62 14.98 18.13
N HIS A 63 7.64 15.50 18.83
CA HIS A 63 7.47 15.98 20.20
C HIS A 63 6.69 17.28 20.28
N GLU A 64 6.84 18.18 19.32
CA GLU A 64 6.08 19.44 19.25
C GLU A 64 4.58 19.15 19.07
N LEU A 65 4.24 18.26 18.14
CA LEU A 65 2.85 17.84 17.92
C LEU A 65 2.31 17.03 19.12
N ALA A 66 3.10 16.14 19.70
CA ALA A 66 2.69 15.35 20.87
C ALA A 66 2.35 16.24 22.08
N ASP A 67 3.01 17.37 22.25
CA ASP A 67 2.72 18.32 23.33
C ASP A 67 1.32 18.92 23.20
N GLU A 68 0.85 19.19 21.99
CA GLU A 68 -0.52 19.68 21.74
C GLU A 68 -1.57 18.63 22.12
N PHE A 69 -1.30 17.33 21.90
CA PHE A 69 -2.23 16.24 22.26
C PHE A 69 -2.35 16.01 23.77
N ARG A 70 -1.38 16.44 24.59
CA ARG A 70 -1.43 16.24 26.04
C ARG A 70 -2.59 16.97 26.73
N SER A 71 -3.10 18.04 26.13
CA SER A 71 -4.23 18.81 26.68
C SER A 71 -5.59 18.26 26.29
N VAL A 72 -5.65 17.25 25.39
CA VAL A 72 -6.90 16.67 24.92
C VAL A 72 -7.45 15.71 25.96
N ASP A 73 -8.64 15.99 26.48
CA ASP A 73 -9.40 15.11 27.38
C ASP A 73 -10.63 14.57 26.65
N LEU A 74 -10.58 13.32 26.24
CA LEU A 74 -11.68 12.65 25.54
C LEU A 74 -12.93 12.43 26.40
N ASN A 75 -12.87 12.63 27.73
CA ASN A 75 -14.02 12.54 28.64
C ASN A 75 -14.78 13.88 28.72
N SER A 76 -14.17 14.96 28.24
CA SER A 76 -14.73 16.32 28.25
C SER A 76 -15.14 16.71 26.84
N PRO A 77 -16.45 16.61 26.46
CA PRO A 77 -16.89 16.94 25.12
C PRO A 77 -16.77 18.45 24.85
N LEU A 78 -16.45 18.82 23.60
CA LEU A 78 -16.34 20.19 23.15
C LEU A 78 -17.72 20.89 22.96
N GLY A 79 -18.80 20.10 23.01
CA GLY A 79 -20.18 20.59 23.02
C GLY A 79 -20.78 20.98 21.67
N ASN A 80 -19.97 21.20 20.64
CA ASN A 80 -20.47 21.51 19.29
C ASN A 80 -19.48 21.14 18.19
N ASN A 81 -19.98 21.02 16.95
CA ASN A 81 -19.20 20.60 15.78
C ASN A 81 -18.12 21.61 15.40
N GLU A 82 -18.38 22.92 15.55
CA GLU A 82 -17.42 23.96 15.19
C GLU A 82 -16.14 23.84 16.02
N ALA A 83 -16.27 23.68 17.34
CA ALA A 83 -15.15 23.48 18.25
C ALA A 83 -14.38 22.17 17.92
N ALA A 84 -15.11 21.08 17.64
CA ALA A 84 -14.49 19.79 17.27
C ALA A 84 -13.75 19.88 15.93
N LEU A 85 -14.29 20.56 14.93
CA LEU A 85 -13.64 20.78 13.64
C LEU A 85 -12.43 21.73 13.76
N ALA A 86 -12.51 22.73 14.65
CA ALA A 86 -11.37 23.59 14.94
C ALA A 86 -10.21 22.82 15.59
N GLU A 87 -10.50 21.97 16.58
CA GLU A 87 -9.52 21.10 17.20
C GLU A 87 -8.91 20.11 16.16
N LEU A 88 -9.75 19.47 15.34
CA LEU A 88 -9.30 18.58 14.27
C LEU A 88 -8.39 19.32 13.27
N SER A 89 -8.73 20.56 12.93
CA SER A 89 -7.90 21.40 12.05
C SER A 89 -6.53 21.66 12.66
N GLN A 90 -6.47 21.95 13.96
CA GLN A 90 -5.23 22.23 14.68
C GLN A 90 -4.37 20.96 14.84
N LEU A 91 -4.97 19.86 15.30
CA LEU A 91 -4.23 18.67 15.70
C LEU A 91 -3.89 17.75 14.51
N TYR A 92 -4.63 17.83 13.38
CA TYR A 92 -4.46 16.93 12.26
C TYR A 92 -4.25 17.63 10.92
N LEU A 93 -5.21 18.48 10.48
CA LEU A 93 -5.20 19.00 9.11
C LEU A 93 -4.03 19.97 8.85
N ARG A 94 -3.66 20.79 9.83
CA ARG A 94 -2.54 21.73 9.75
C ARG A 94 -1.21 21.02 9.42
N ASP A 95 -1.02 19.85 10.01
CA ASP A 95 0.22 19.06 9.93
C ASP A 95 0.05 17.75 9.16
N ALA A 96 -1.03 17.64 8.38
CA ALA A 96 -1.25 16.48 7.52
C ALA A 96 -0.20 16.39 6.41
N VAL A 97 0.12 15.15 6.00
CA VAL A 97 0.93 14.89 4.81
C VAL A 97 0.01 14.85 3.59
N TRP A 98 0.23 15.77 2.65
CA TRP A 98 -0.64 15.97 1.51
C TRP A 98 -0.13 15.23 0.27
N PHE A 99 -0.66 14.04 0.00
CA PHE A 99 -0.25 13.20 -1.13
C PHE A 99 -0.63 13.77 -2.50
N HIS A 100 -1.59 14.71 -2.56
CA HIS A 100 -1.93 15.42 -3.79
C HIS A 100 -0.93 16.52 -4.15
N HIS A 101 -0.02 16.91 -3.24
CA HIS A 101 0.98 17.93 -3.53
C HIS A 101 2.06 17.38 -4.47
N PRO A 102 2.41 18.09 -5.59
CA PRO A 102 3.33 17.58 -6.62
C PRO A 102 4.73 17.19 -6.11
N LYS A 103 5.20 17.81 -5.02
CA LYS A 103 6.51 17.53 -4.41
C LYS A 103 6.48 16.45 -3.31
N TYR A 104 5.36 15.73 -3.17
CA TYR A 104 5.33 14.48 -2.46
C TYR A 104 5.75 13.35 -3.41
N VAL A 105 6.98 12.87 -3.29
CA VAL A 105 7.58 11.88 -4.21
C VAL A 105 8.23 10.71 -3.47
N ALA A 106 7.71 10.35 -2.28
CA ALA A 106 8.41 9.48 -1.32
C ALA A 106 8.00 8.01 -1.37
N HIS A 107 6.72 7.72 -1.14
CA HIS A 107 6.20 6.38 -0.90
C HIS A 107 5.08 6.00 -1.88
N LEU A 108 4.56 4.78 -1.74
CA LEU A 108 3.45 4.27 -2.57
C LEU A 108 2.08 4.84 -2.15
N ASN A 109 2.05 6.12 -1.74
CA ASN A 109 0.83 6.87 -1.48
C ASN A 109 0.51 7.74 -2.68
N CYS A 110 -0.76 7.78 -3.06
CA CYS A 110 -1.24 8.52 -4.24
C CYS A 110 -2.29 9.56 -3.86
N PRO A 111 -2.51 10.61 -4.66
CA PRO A 111 -3.75 11.36 -4.62
C PRO A 111 -4.92 10.44 -4.96
N VAL A 112 -6.11 10.77 -4.46
CA VAL A 112 -7.29 9.92 -4.66
C VAL A 112 -8.20 10.48 -5.74
N VAL A 113 -8.86 9.60 -6.51
CA VAL A 113 -9.83 10.00 -7.53
C VAL A 113 -11.16 10.41 -6.87
N LEU A 114 -11.84 11.40 -7.45
CA LEU A 114 -13.10 11.92 -6.89
C LEU A 114 -14.21 10.86 -6.74
N PRO A 115 -14.40 9.89 -7.68
CA PRO A 115 -15.37 8.83 -7.47
C PRO A 115 -15.13 7.97 -6.24
N SER A 116 -13.86 7.81 -5.81
CA SER A 116 -13.54 7.10 -4.57
C SER A 116 -14.02 7.87 -3.32
N LEU A 117 -13.90 9.21 -3.32
CA LEU A 117 -14.45 10.06 -2.25
C LEU A 117 -15.97 10.02 -2.20
N MET A 118 -16.64 9.99 -3.35
CA MET A 118 -18.10 9.79 -3.42
C MET A 118 -18.51 8.45 -2.81
N ALA A 119 -17.77 7.38 -3.11
CA ALA A 119 -18.00 6.06 -2.53
C ALA A 119 -17.88 6.07 -1.00
N GLU A 120 -16.86 6.77 -0.47
CA GLU A 120 -16.64 6.91 0.97
C GLU A 120 -17.85 7.52 1.69
N GLN A 121 -18.48 8.55 1.11
CA GLN A 121 -19.68 9.17 1.69
C GLN A 121 -20.86 8.18 1.73
N VAL A 122 -21.09 7.43 0.65
CA VAL A 122 -22.16 6.42 0.60
C VAL A 122 -21.89 5.30 1.60
N MET A 123 -20.65 4.78 1.62
CA MET A 123 -20.27 3.71 2.52
C MET A 123 -20.40 4.10 4.00
N ALA A 124 -20.05 5.34 4.34
CA ALA A 124 -20.17 5.85 5.71
C ALA A 124 -21.63 5.97 6.15
N ALA A 125 -22.51 6.44 5.26
CA ALA A 125 -23.93 6.60 5.57
C ALA A 125 -24.69 5.27 5.65
N VAL A 126 -24.47 4.36 4.70
CA VAL A 126 -25.16 3.06 4.67
C VAL A 126 -24.57 2.07 5.68
N ASN A 127 -23.26 2.13 5.90
CA ASN A 127 -22.50 1.35 6.88
C ASN A 127 -22.68 -0.17 6.74
N SER A 128 -22.73 -0.70 5.52
CA SER A 128 -22.86 -2.14 5.25
C SER A 128 -21.64 -2.92 5.71
N SER A 129 -21.87 -4.10 6.29
CA SER A 129 -20.85 -5.13 6.44
C SER A 129 -20.93 -6.09 5.26
N VAL A 130 -19.86 -6.21 4.46
CA VAL A 130 -19.83 -7.13 3.31
C VAL A 130 -19.30 -8.50 3.73
N ASP A 131 -20.07 -9.19 4.53
CA ASP A 131 -19.80 -10.56 5.01
C ASP A 131 -20.89 -11.54 4.52
N THR A 132 -22.17 -11.25 4.75
CA THR A 132 -23.29 -12.08 4.34
C THR A 132 -24.28 -11.31 3.47
N TRP A 133 -25.11 -12.06 2.75
CA TRP A 133 -26.11 -11.50 1.84
C TRP A 133 -27.12 -10.57 2.54
N ASP A 134 -27.60 -10.98 3.69
CA ASP A 134 -28.60 -10.24 4.48
C ASP A 134 -28.07 -8.94 5.09
N GLN A 135 -26.74 -8.76 5.16
CA GLN A 135 -26.11 -7.54 5.67
C GLN A 135 -25.63 -6.60 4.55
N SER A 136 -25.45 -7.08 3.32
CA SER A 136 -24.88 -6.30 2.23
C SER A 136 -25.64 -6.40 0.90
N ALA A 137 -26.46 -7.42 0.69
CA ALA A 137 -27.28 -7.58 -0.53
C ALA A 137 -26.55 -7.16 -1.83
N GLY A 138 -26.94 -6.05 -2.46
CA GLY A 138 -26.30 -5.52 -3.68
C GLY A 138 -24.81 -5.26 -3.54
N GLY A 139 -24.31 -4.98 -2.32
CA GLY A 139 -22.88 -4.83 -2.05
C GLY A 139 -22.08 -6.10 -2.31
N THR A 140 -22.64 -7.27 -1.97
CA THR A 140 -22.06 -8.58 -2.30
C THR A 140 -21.83 -8.74 -3.79
N LEU A 141 -22.83 -8.39 -4.60
CA LEU A 141 -22.77 -8.54 -6.07
C LEU A 141 -21.83 -7.50 -6.72
N ILE A 142 -21.77 -6.29 -6.16
CA ILE A 142 -20.82 -5.26 -6.61
C ILE A 142 -19.38 -5.73 -6.34
N GLU A 143 -19.10 -6.24 -5.14
CA GLU A 143 -17.76 -6.76 -4.83
C GLU A 143 -17.42 -7.92 -5.79
N GLN A 144 -18.31 -8.90 -5.96
CA GLN A 144 -18.08 -10.01 -6.86
C GLN A 144 -17.82 -9.53 -8.30
N LYS A 145 -18.58 -8.53 -8.78
CA LYS A 145 -18.39 -8.01 -10.14
C LYS A 145 -17.04 -7.32 -10.33
N VAL A 146 -16.53 -6.61 -9.33
CA VAL A 146 -15.19 -6.00 -9.38
C VAL A 146 -14.11 -7.08 -9.31
N ILE A 147 -14.32 -8.13 -8.51
CA ILE A 147 -13.43 -9.31 -8.48
C ILE A 147 -13.39 -9.98 -9.86
N ASP A 148 -14.55 -10.30 -10.47
CA ASP A 148 -14.63 -10.93 -11.79
C ASP A 148 -13.92 -10.10 -12.86
N TRP A 149 -14.13 -8.78 -12.85
CA TRP A 149 -13.46 -7.86 -13.76
C TRP A 149 -11.95 -7.89 -13.61
N THR A 150 -11.44 -7.97 -12.36
CA THR A 150 -9.99 -8.01 -12.12
C THR A 150 -9.41 -9.38 -12.49
N LEU A 151 -10.12 -10.48 -12.23
CA LEU A 151 -9.74 -11.83 -12.66
C LEU A 151 -9.55 -11.90 -14.18
N GLU A 152 -10.48 -11.31 -14.94
CA GLU A 152 -10.37 -11.20 -16.39
C GLU A 152 -9.13 -10.39 -16.81
N ARG A 153 -8.84 -9.29 -16.13
CA ARG A 153 -7.65 -8.47 -16.38
C ARG A 153 -6.34 -9.20 -16.04
N ILE A 154 -6.32 -10.00 -14.99
CA ILE A 154 -5.16 -10.85 -14.67
C ILE A 154 -5.00 -11.97 -15.71
N GLY A 155 -6.11 -12.47 -16.25
CA GLY A 155 -6.13 -13.61 -17.19
C GLY A 155 -6.26 -14.95 -16.45
N LEU A 156 -6.84 -14.97 -15.24
CA LEU A 156 -7.08 -16.19 -14.50
C LEU A 156 -8.31 -16.97 -15.06
N PRO A 157 -8.34 -18.31 -14.91
CA PRO A 157 -9.40 -19.15 -15.48
C PRO A 157 -10.75 -18.95 -14.78
N ALA A 158 -11.84 -19.44 -15.37
CA ALA A 158 -13.19 -19.37 -14.82
C ALA A 158 -13.36 -20.05 -13.44
N ALA A 159 -12.44 -20.92 -13.03
CA ALA A 159 -12.42 -21.54 -11.71
C ALA A 159 -11.85 -20.60 -10.63
N ALA A 160 -11.32 -19.45 -11.02
CA ALA A 160 -10.74 -18.48 -10.10
C ALA A 160 -11.80 -17.72 -9.31
N ASP A 161 -11.40 -17.18 -8.18
CA ASP A 161 -12.21 -16.26 -7.37
C ASP A 161 -11.28 -15.29 -6.60
N GLY A 162 -11.87 -14.37 -5.86
CA GLY A 162 -11.14 -13.42 -5.05
C GLY A 162 -11.98 -12.77 -3.97
N ILE A 163 -11.34 -11.94 -3.18
CA ILE A 163 -11.97 -11.21 -2.07
C ILE A 163 -11.26 -9.89 -1.83
N PHE A 164 -11.99 -8.84 -1.48
CA PHE A 164 -11.38 -7.60 -1.02
C PHE A 164 -10.72 -7.78 0.34
N THR A 165 -9.61 -7.09 0.54
CA THR A 165 -8.78 -7.11 1.76
C THR A 165 -8.43 -5.68 2.18
N SER A 166 -7.89 -5.52 3.39
CA SER A 166 -7.41 -4.22 3.87
C SER A 166 -6.11 -3.75 3.18
N GLY A 167 -5.50 -4.59 2.33
CA GLY A 167 -4.28 -4.28 1.59
C GLY A 167 -3.32 -5.45 1.48
N GLY A 168 -2.20 -5.25 0.77
CA GLY A 168 -1.25 -6.27 0.37
C GLY A 168 -0.75 -7.18 1.50
N THR A 169 -0.56 -6.67 2.70
CA THR A 169 -0.14 -7.51 3.83
C THR A 169 -1.18 -8.58 4.18
N GLN A 170 -2.46 -8.24 4.19
CA GLN A 170 -3.53 -9.22 4.44
C GLN A 170 -3.67 -10.19 3.26
N SER A 171 -3.58 -9.68 2.04
CA SER A 171 -3.62 -10.51 0.83
C SER A 171 -2.48 -11.52 0.78
N ASN A 172 -1.26 -11.09 1.11
CA ASN A 172 -0.08 -11.96 1.18
C ASN A 172 -0.20 -12.98 2.33
N LEU A 173 -0.79 -12.61 3.48
CA LEU A 173 -1.08 -13.55 4.55
C LEU A 173 -2.05 -14.65 4.07
N MET A 174 -3.10 -14.27 3.36
CA MET A 174 -4.07 -15.21 2.81
C MET A 174 -3.43 -16.12 1.75
N ALA A 175 -2.58 -15.57 0.89
CA ALA A 175 -1.82 -16.36 -0.09
C ALA A 175 -0.95 -17.43 0.58
N MET A 176 -0.18 -17.05 1.60
CA MET A 176 0.69 -17.99 2.32
C MET A 176 -0.11 -19.03 3.13
N LEU A 177 -1.26 -18.64 3.68
CA LEU A 177 -2.17 -19.59 4.33
C LEU A 177 -2.66 -20.64 3.35
N LEU A 178 -3.17 -20.22 2.17
CA LEU A 178 -3.68 -21.15 1.17
C LEU A 178 -2.56 -22.02 0.58
N ALA A 179 -1.39 -21.47 0.30
CA ALA A 179 -0.24 -22.23 -0.18
C ALA A 179 0.18 -23.32 0.83
N ARG A 180 0.30 -22.96 2.11
CA ARG A 180 0.64 -23.86 3.21
C ARG A 180 -0.39 -25.00 3.36
N ASP A 181 -1.67 -24.62 3.44
CA ASP A 181 -2.76 -25.55 3.74
C ASP A 181 -3.06 -26.47 2.54
N SER A 182 -2.99 -25.96 1.32
CA SER A 182 -3.14 -26.74 0.10
C SER A 182 -1.99 -27.73 -0.09
N TRP A 183 -0.75 -27.30 0.19
CA TRP A 183 0.39 -28.19 0.17
C TRP A 183 0.25 -29.32 1.21
N CYS A 184 -0.17 -28.97 2.44
CA CYS A 184 -0.40 -29.94 3.50
C CYS A 184 -1.46 -30.97 3.10
N GLU A 185 -2.60 -30.53 2.60
CA GLU A 185 -3.69 -31.41 2.17
C GLU A 185 -3.24 -32.38 1.08
N ALA A 186 -2.45 -31.92 0.11
CA ALA A 186 -1.95 -32.73 -0.99
C ALA A 186 -0.94 -33.81 -0.55
N HIS A 187 -0.12 -33.52 0.48
CA HIS A 187 0.97 -34.42 0.90
C HIS A 187 0.69 -35.15 2.21
N HIS A 188 -0.33 -34.75 2.97
CA HIS A 188 -0.80 -35.39 4.19
C HIS A 188 -2.32 -35.65 4.11
N PRO A 189 -2.78 -36.65 3.33
CA PRO A 189 -4.19 -36.92 3.12
C PRO A 189 -4.98 -37.04 4.43
N GLY A 190 -6.06 -36.27 4.55
CA GLY A 190 -6.91 -36.23 5.75
C GLY A 190 -6.37 -35.34 6.88
N HIS A 191 -5.22 -34.67 6.71
CA HIS A 191 -4.71 -33.69 7.68
C HIS A 191 -5.03 -32.27 7.21
N LEU A 192 -6.14 -31.71 7.69
CA LEU A 192 -6.47 -30.31 7.47
C LEU A 192 -5.95 -29.45 8.64
N ILE A 193 -5.05 -28.52 8.35
CA ILE A 193 -4.39 -27.69 9.37
C ILE A 193 -5.40 -26.93 10.23
N LYS A 194 -6.50 -26.44 9.65
CA LYS A 194 -7.55 -25.72 10.39
C LYS A 194 -8.20 -26.54 11.53
N TYR A 195 -8.10 -27.87 11.51
CA TYR A 195 -8.64 -28.73 12.55
C TYR A 195 -7.56 -29.38 13.43
N ARG A 196 -6.36 -29.65 12.86
CA ARG A 196 -5.35 -30.46 13.52
C ARG A 196 -4.06 -29.73 13.85
N GLY A 197 -3.95 -28.44 13.41
CA GLY A 197 -2.71 -27.68 13.54
C GLY A 197 -1.64 -28.14 12.56
N LEU A 198 -0.43 -27.64 12.72
CA LEU A 198 0.71 -27.95 11.86
C LEU A 198 1.20 -29.38 12.09
N PRO A 199 1.51 -30.14 11.00
CA PRO A 199 2.12 -31.47 11.15
C PRO A 199 3.61 -31.33 11.56
N GLU A 200 4.20 -32.41 12.08
CA GLU A 200 5.62 -32.43 12.51
C GLU A 200 6.60 -32.01 11.41
N THR A 201 6.25 -32.25 10.15
CA THR A 201 7.09 -31.88 8.99
C THR A 201 7.10 -30.38 8.71
N ALA A 202 6.21 -29.59 9.30
CA ALA A 202 6.04 -28.17 8.98
C ALA A 202 7.30 -27.33 9.22
N GLY A 203 8.14 -27.71 10.19
CA GLY A 203 9.43 -27.05 10.43
C GLY A 203 10.42 -27.14 9.27
N LYS A 204 10.20 -28.04 8.30
CA LYS A 204 11.01 -28.19 7.10
C LYS A 204 10.50 -27.40 5.90
N TRP A 205 9.29 -26.81 5.96
CA TRP A 205 8.69 -26.14 4.81
C TRP A 205 9.38 -24.81 4.52
N ARG A 206 9.56 -24.52 3.22
CA ARG A 206 10.25 -23.30 2.77
C ARG A 206 9.46 -22.59 1.68
N VAL A 207 9.45 -21.26 1.78
CA VAL A 207 8.89 -20.33 0.80
C VAL A 207 10.02 -19.47 0.26
N PHE A 208 10.11 -19.32 -1.05
CA PHE A 208 11.17 -18.56 -1.72
C PHE A 208 10.63 -17.18 -2.11
N THR A 209 11.43 -16.15 -1.88
CA THR A 209 11.10 -14.79 -2.28
C THR A 209 12.37 -14.00 -2.58
N SER A 210 12.31 -12.99 -3.45
CA SER A 210 13.46 -12.12 -3.67
C SER A 210 13.89 -11.44 -2.35
N LYS A 211 15.18 -11.20 -2.17
CA LYS A 211 15.71 -10.35 -1.09
C LYS A 211 15.07 -8.96 -1.08
N LEU A 212 14.49 -8.53 -2.21
CA LEU A 212 13.86 -7.23 -2.40
C LEU A 212 12.33 -7.27 -2.23
N SER A 213 11.74 -8.44 -1.95
CA SER A 213 10.31 -8.58 -1.70
C SER A 213 9.88 -7.91 -0.41
N HIS A 214 8.58 -7.60 -0.34
CA HIS A 214 8.01 -6.94 0.82
C HIS A 214 8.04 -7.85 2.06
N PHE A 215 8.41 -7.31 3.21
CA PHE A 215 8.56 -8.02 4.49
C PHE A 215 7.27 -8.69 5.02
N SER A 216 6.11 -8.42 4.39
CA SER A 216 4.85 -9.08 4.73
C SER A 216 4.90 -10.60 4.59
N ILE A 217 5.77 -11.14 3.72
CA ILE A 217 5.94 -12.58 3.55
C ILE A 217 6.54 -13.20 4.82
N GLN A 218 7.63 -12.63 5.34
CA GLN A 218 8.23 -13.09 6.59
C GLN A 218 7.24 -12.98 7.76
N LYS A 219 6.52 -11.86 7.86
CA LYS A 219 5.46 -11.69 8.87
C LYS A 219 4.36 -12.73 8.73
N SER A 220 3.91 -13.02 7.51
CA SER A 220 2.89 -14.03 7.25
C SER A 220 3.34 -15.41 7.70
N MET A 221 4.59 -15.80 7.38
CA MET A 221 5.12 -17.10 7.77
C MET A 221 5.26 -17.22 9.30
N ALA A 222 5.64 -16.15 10.00
CA ALA A 222 5.68 -16.13 11.46
C ALA A 222 4.27 -16.27 12.07
N ILE A 223 3.28 -15.50 11.59
CA ILE A 223 1.88 -15.57 12.04
C ILE A 223 1.29 -16.97 11.81
N LEU A 224 1.63 -17.60 10.69
CA LEU A 224 1.20 -18.93 10.32
C LEU A 224 1.95 -20.07 11.07
N GLY A 225 2.85 -19.73 11.97
CA GLY A 225 3.55 -20.69 12.84
C GLY A 225 4.76 -21.39 12.19
N LEU A 226 5.22 -20.92 11.03
CA LEU A 226 6.39 -21.47 10.35
C LEU A 226 7.69 -20.70 10.64
N GLY A 227 7.58 -19.47 11.17
CA GLY A 227 8.72 -18.61 11.50
C GLY A 227 9.34 -17.88 10.31
N TYR A 228 10.21 -16.91 10.60
CA TYR A 228 10.92 -16.14 9.56
C TYR A 228 11.91 -17.02 8.77
N ASP A 229 12.52 -18.01 9.39
CA ASP A 229 13.50 -18.90 8.76
C ASP A 229 12.87 -19.83 7.71
N ALA A 230 11.54 -19.90 7.65
CA ALA A 230 10.84 -20.59 6.57
C ALA A 230 10.93 -19.83 5.23
N VAL A 231 11.32 -18.56 5.24
CA VAL A 231 11.48 -17.75 4.03
C VAL A 231 12.93 -17.79 3.57
N VAL A 232 13.16 -18.36 2.39
CA VAL A 232 14.47 -18.43 1.74
C VAL A 232 14.63 -17.21 0.83
N PRO A 233 15.56 -16.31 1.14
CA PRO A 233 15.80 -15.14 0.30
C PRO A 233 16.60 -15.54 -0.95
N VAL A 234 16.06 -15.23 -2.12
CA VAL A 234 16.70 -15.44 -3.43
C VAL A 234 17.40 -14.17 -3.88
N ASP A 235 18.60 -14.30 -4.42
CA ASP A 235 19.35 -13.16 -4.97
C ASP A 235 18.66 -12.60 -6.22
N HIS A 236 19.00 -11.36 -6.55
CA HIS A 236 18.48 -10.62 -7.71
C HIS A 236 19.54 -10.52 -8.81
N ASP A 237 19.09 -10.29 -10.05
CA ASP A 237 19.94 -9.96 -11.19
C ASP A 237 20.43 -8.47 -11.14
N ALA A 238 21.14 -8.06 -12.18
CA ALA A 238 21.66 -6.69 -12.30
C ALA A 238 20.55 -5.61 -12.43
N ASP A 239 19.33 -6.02 -12.78
CA ASP A 239 18.16 -5.16 -12.90
C ASP A 239 17.27 -5.20 -11.64
N TYR A 240 17.77 -5.75 -10.52
CA TYR A 240 17.07 -5.88 -9.25
C TYR A 240 15.78 -6.72 -9.32
N ARG A 241 15.72 -7.72 -10.19
CA ARG A 241 14.66 -8.71 -10.32
C ARG A 241 15.12 -10.03 -9.69
N MET A 242 14.22 -10.84 -9.16
CA MET A 242 14.57 -12.19 -8.71
C MET A 242 15.35 -12.95 -9.80
N ASP A 243 16.53 -13.44 -9.49
CA ASP A 243 17.29 -14.26 -10.41
C ASP A 243 16.70 -15.67 -10.48
N ALA A 244 16.16 -16.04 -11.65
CA ALA A 244 15.51 -17.34 -11.85
C ALA A 244 16.51 -18.52 -11.74
N GLY A 245 17.78 -18.32 -12.07
CA GLY A 245 18.83 -19.32 -11.90
C GLY A 245 19.15 -19.54 -10.43
N MET A 246 19.25 -18.46 -9.67
CA MET A 246 19.43 -18.54 -8.22
C MET A 246 18.21 -19.15 -7.52
N LEU A 247 16.99 -18.86 -8.00
CA LEU A 247 15.78 -19.52 -7.50
C LEU A 247 15.85 -21.04 -7.71
N GLU A 248 16.22 -21.49 -8.90
CA GLU A 248 16.37 -22.92 -9.20
C GLU A 248 17.45 -23.57 -8.31
N TYR A 249 18.59 -22.90 -8.14
CA TYR A 249 19.65 -23.33 -7.23
C TYR A 249 19.16 -23.47 -5.79
N GLU A 250 18.46 -22.46 -5.25
CA GLU A 250 17.98 -22.47 -3.87
C GLU A 250 16.90 -23.55 -3.64
N ILE A 251 16.04 -23.81 -4.61
CA ILE A 251 15.06 -24.91 -4.56
C ILE A 251 15.79 -26.26 -4.47
N GLN A 252 16.80 -26.46 -5.30
CA GLN A 252 17.59 -27.71 -5.30
C GLN A 252 18.38 -27.86 -3.99
N ARG A 253 19.06 -26.80 -3.54
CA ARG A 253 19.81 -26.80 -2.28
C ARG A 253 18.92 -27.16 -1.08
N CYS A 254 17.71 -26.58 -0.99
CA CYS A 254 16.77 -26.91 0.06
C CYS A 254 16.40 -28.40 0.07
N ARG A 255 16.20 -29.01 -1.10
CA ARG A 255 15.90 -30.44 -1.20
C ARG A 255 17.07 -31.32 -0.75
N GLU A 256 18.29 -30.95 -1.11
CA GLU A 256 19.51 -31.65 -0.70
C GLU A 256 19.73 -31.60 0.81
N GLU A 257 19.32 -30.47 1.45
CA GLU A 257 19.33 -30.30 2.90
C GLU A 257 18.14 -31.00 3.62
N GLY A 258 17.27 -31.69 2.89
CA GLY A 258 16.10 -32.37 3.44
C GLY A 258 14.97 -31.41 3.85
N LEU A 259 15.01 -30.17 3.34
CA LEU A 259 13.94 -29.17 3.47
C LEU A 259 12.91 -29.35 2.34
N ILE A 260 11.74 -28.77 2.52
CA ILE A 260 10.58 -28.98 1.68
C ILE A 260 10.12 -27.65 1.07
N PRO A 261 10.45 -27.36 -0.19
CA PRO A 261 9.88 -26.25 -0.95
C PRO A 261 8.36 -26.38 -1.07
N ILE A 262 7.61 -25.31 -0.75
CA ILE A 262 6.14 -25.30 -0.87
C ILE A 262 5.60 -24.19 -1.76
N ALA A 263 6.26 -23.02 -1.80
CA ALA A 263 5.80 -21.88 -2.59
C ALA A 263 6.95 -20.97 -3.02
N VAL A 264 6.69 -20.21 -4.09
CA VAL A 264 7.50 -19.07 -4.54
C VAL A 264 6.62 -17.82 -4.56
N VAL A 265 7.14 -16.71 -4.04
CA VAL A 265 6.53 -15.41 -4.12
C VAL A 265 7.33 -14.55 -5.10
N ALA A 266 6.78 -14.32 -6.27
CA ALA A 266 7.28 -13.35 -7.23
C ALA A 266 6.67 -11.98 -6.96
N THR A 267 7.41 -10.91 -7.24
CA THR A 267 6.94 -9.54 -7.02
C THR A 267 6.82 -8.81 -8.35
N SER A 268 5.63 -8.25 -8.61
CA SER A 268 5.42 -7.33 -9.72
C SER A 268 5.44 -5.90 -9.19
N GLY A 269 6.61 -5.30 -9.17
CA GLY A 269 6.88 -3.99 -8.59
C GLY A 269 7.40 -4.09 -7.16
N THR A 270 8.70 -4.31 -6.98
CA THR A 270 9.34 -4.26 -5.66
C THR A 270 9.22 -2.86 -5.06
N THR A 271 9.08 -2.77 -3.74
CA THR A 271 8.81 -1.49 -3.04
C THR A 271 9.93 -0.47 -3.25
N ASP A 272 11.19 -0.93 -3.31
CA ASP A 272 12.32 -0.01 -3.41
C ASP A 272 12.75 0.27 -4.85
N PHE A 273 12.63 -0.69 -5.75
CA PHE A 273 13.13 -0.54 -7.13
C PHE A 273 12.02 -0.41 -8.17
N GLY A 274 10.80 -0.87 -7.85
CA GLY A 274 9.73 -1.00 -8.83
C GLY A 274 10.03 -2.06 -9.88
N SER A 275 10.99 -2.95 -9.64
CA SER A 275 11.37 -4.03 -10.54
C SER A 275 10.29 -5.11 -10.59
N ILE A 276 10.15 -5.76 -11.74
CA ILE A 276 9.20 -6.85 -11.97
C ILE A 276 9.97 -8.15 -12.16
N ASP A 277 9.74 -9.10 -11.27
CA ASP A 277 10.36 -10.42 -11.35
C ASP A 277 10.00 -11.14 -12.67
N PRO A 278 10.83 -12.02 -13.20
CA PRO A 278 10.61 -12.70 -14.48
C PRO A 278 9.51 -13.77 -14.35
N LEU A 279 8.23 -13.34 -14.31
CA LEU A 279 7.07 -14.14 -13.95
C LEU A 279 6.93 -15.42 -14.79
N GLU A 280 7.16 -15.37 -16.12
CA GLU A 280 7.09 -16.55 -16.99
C GLU A 280 8.13 -17.62 -16.61
N LYS A 281 9.36 -17.20 -16.28
CA LYS A 281 10.43 -18.13 -15.87
C LYS A 281 10.13 -18.74 -14.51
N ILE A 282 9.64 -17.93 -13.56
CA ILE A 282 9.26 -18.37 -12.22
C ILE A 282 8.08 -19.34 -12.30
N ALA A 283 7.06 -19.05 -13.13
CA ALA A 283 5.93 -19.94 -13.35
C ALA A 283 6.37 -21.32 -13.86
N ALA A 284 7.27 -21.33 -14.84
CA ALA A 284 7.82 -22.59 -15.36
C ALA A 284 8.61 -23.38 -14.29
N LEU A 285 9.36 -22.69 -13.42
CA LEU A 285 10.05 -23.30 -12.28
C LEU A 285 9.07 -23.88 -11.26
N CYS A 286 8.03 -23.12 -10.89
CA CYS A 286 6.99 -23.58 -9.96
C CYS A 286 6.27 -24.82 -10.51
N GLN A 287 5.86 -24.79 -11.77
CA GLN A 287 5.18 -25.92 -12.42
C GLN A 287 6.04 -27.20 -12.42
N ARG A 288 7.31 -27.10 -12.82
CA ARG A 288 8.23 -28.27 -12.83
C ARG A 288 8.47 -28.84 -11.43
N ASN A 289 8.40 -28.00 -10.40
CA ASN A 289 8.72 -28.37 -9.03
C ASN A 289 7.51 -28.65 -8.15
N GLY A 290 6.27 -28.48 -8.66
CA GLY A 290 5.03 -28.64 -7.90
C GLY A 290 4.88 -27.62 -6.78
N LEU A 291 5.29 -26.35 -7.01
CA LEU A 291 5.28 -25.28 -6.03
C LEU A 291 4.12 -24.32 -6.31
N TRP A 292 3.51 -23.78 -5.25
CA TRP A 292 2.56 -22.67 -5.35
C TRP A 292 3.28 -21.42 -5.83
N MET A 293 2.77 -20.78 -6.88
CA MET A 293 3.23 -19.47 -7.32
C MET A 293 2.30 -18.37 -6.82
N HIS A 294 2.79 -17.51 -5.96
CA HIS A 294 2.11 -16.27 -5.59
C HIS A 294 2.76 -15.07 -6.30
N VAL A 295 1.95 -14.14 -6.83
CA VAL A 295 2.45 -12.88 -7.37
C VAL A 295 1.97 -11.72 -6.50
N ASP A 296 2.89 -11.08 -5.79
CA ASP A 296 2.64 -9.81 -5.12
C ASP A 296 2.67 -8.68 -6.16
N ALA A 297 1.51 -8.32 -6.67
CA ALA A 297 1.31 -7.21 -7.60
C ALA A 297 0.71 -5.97 -6.93
N ALA A 298 0.87 -5.84 -5.60
CA ALA A 298 0.31 -4.73 -4.84
C ALA A 298 0.70 -3.34 -5.41
N TYR A 299 1.89 -3.22 -5.97
CA TYR A 299 2.34 -2.00 -6.63
C TYR A 299 2.15 -2.03 -8.15
N GLY A 300 2.58 -3.09 -8.81
CA GLY A 300 2.54 -3.20 -10.27
C GLY A 300 1.16 -3.43 -10.87
N CYS A 301 0.12 -3.55 -10.04
CA CYS A 301 -1.24 -3.82 -10.50
C CYS A 301 -1.82 -2.75 -11.45
N GLY A 302 -1.32 -1.51 -11.43
CA GLY A 302 -1.69 -0.48 -12.41
C GLY A 302 -1.45 -0.90 -13.86
N LEU A 303 -0.47 -1.78 -14.09
CA LEU A 303 -0.22 -2.37 -15.41
C LEU A 303 -1.40 -3.21 -15.94
N LEU A 304 -2.31 -3.69 -15.08
CA LEU A 304 -3.49 -4.44 -15.51
C LEU A 304 -4.43 -3.63 -16.42
N VAL A 305 -4.36 -2.31 -16.34
CA VAL A 305 -5.16 -1.38 -17.15
C VAL A 305 -4.31 -0.52 -18.09
N SER A 306 -2.98 -0.67 -18.09
CA SER A 306 -2.08 -0.02 -19.01
C SER A 306 -2.20 -0.62 -20.43
N GLU A 307 -2.37 0.22 -21.43
CA GLU A 307 -2.31 -0.20 -22.83
C GLU A 307 -0.86 -0.32 -23.33
N GLN A 308 0.03 0.50 -22.82
CA GLN A 308 1.42 0.58 -23.29
C GLN A 308 2.33 -0.46 -22.62
N HIS A 309 2.09 -0.78 -21.35
CA HIS A 309 3.03 -1.57 -20.53
C HIS A 309 2.46 -2.88 -19.98
N ARG A 310 1.23 -3.24 -20.35
CA ARG A 310 0.55 -4.48 -19.88
C ARG A 310 1.38 -5.74 -20.07
N GLN A 311 2.17 -5.82 -21.14
CA GLN A 311 3.03 -6.98 -21.45
C GLN A 311 4.12 -7.22 -20.41
N ARG A 312 4.45 -6.26 -19.56
CA ARG A 312 5.42 -6.46 -18.46
C ARG A 312 4.92 -7.44 -17.39
N LEU A 313 3.61 -7.70 -17.37
CA LEU A 313 2.98 -8.68 -16.47
C LEU A 313 2.85 -10.08 -17.07
N ARG A 314 3.45 -10.36 -18.24
CA ARG A 314 3.36 -11.71 -18.85
C ARG A 314 3.83 -12.78 -17.85
N GLY A 315 3.03 -13.85 -17.70
CA GLY A 315 3.22 -14.89 -16.71
C GLY A 315 2.38 -14.73 -15.44
N ILE A 316 1.79 -13.54 -15.18
CA ILE A 316 0.91 -13.34 -14.02
C ILE A 316 -0.34 -14.23 -14.10
N GLU A 317 -0.83 -14.52 -15.31
CA GLU A 317 -1.95 -15.41 -15.59
C GLU A 317 -1.66 -16.87 -15.23
N GLN A 318 -0.40 -17.22 -14.93
CA GLN A 318 0.01 -18.57 -14.50
C GLN A 318 0.08 -18.71 -12.97
N ALA A 319 -0.04 -17.61 -12.22
CA ALA A 319 0.04 -17.63 -10.76
C ALA A 319 -1.13 -18.42 -10.14
N ASP A 320 -0.88 -19.10 -9.02
CA ASP A 320 -1.90 -19.73 -8.18
C ASP A 320 -2.67 -18.69 -7.35
N SER A 321 -2.01 -17.59 -6.99
CA SER A 321 -2.64 -16.46 -6.33
C SER A 321 -1.96 -15.13 -6.65
N VAL A 322 -2.73 -14.04 -6.56
CA VAL A 322 -2.26 -12.67 -6.87
C VAL A 322 -2.77 -11.69 -5.81
N THR A 323 -1.91 -10.77 -5.39
CA THR A 323 -2.24 -9.61 -4.56
C THR A 323 -2.34 -8.36 -5.41
N VAL A 324 -3.39 -7.55 -5.19
CA VAL A 324 -3.61 -6.24 -5.84
C VAL A 324 -3.93 -5.20 -4.78
N ASP A 325 -3.29 -4.02 -4.84
CA ASP A 325 -3.63 -2.87 -4.01
C ASP A 325 -4.18 -1.72 -4.86
N TYR A 326 -5.50 -1.58 -4.91
CA TYR A 326 -6.15 -0.50 -5.65
C TYR A 326 -5.85 0.89 -5.04
N HIS A 327 -5.58 0.95 -3.74
CA HIS A 327 -5.19 2.19 -3.05
C HIS A 327 -3.76 2.65 -3.35
N LYS A 328 -3.04 1.97 -4.24
CA LYS A 328 -1.75 2.42 -4.80
C LYS A 328 -1.95 2.90 -6.23
N SER A 329 -1.77 2.02 -7.19
CA SER A 329 -1.73 2.36 -8.62
C SER A 329 -3.10 2.60 -9.28
N PHE A 330 -4.22 2.40 -8.56
CA PHE A 330 -5.56 2.73 -9.02
C PHE A 330 -6.16 3.97 -8.32
N PHE A 331 -5.34 4.69 -7.54
CA PHE A 331 -5.70 5.96 -6.92
C PHE A 331 -6.93 5.93 -6.01
N GLN A 332 -7.19 4.79 -5.36
CA GLN A 332 -8.31 4.64 -4.43
C GLN A 332 -7.93 5.11 -3.03
N THR A 333 -8.94 5.53 -2.26
CA THR A 333 -8.75 5.81 -0.82
C THR A 333 -8.33 4.53 -0.07
N VAL A 334 -7.41 4.68 0.89
CA VAL A 334 -6.99 3.59 1.80
C VAL A 334 -8.16 3.25 2.75
N SER A 335 -8.47 1.99 3.00
CA SER A 335 -7.86 0.78 2.45
C SER A 335 -8.66 0.27 1.25
N CYS A 336 -7.99 -0.29 0.25
CA CYS A 336 -8.65 -0.89 -0.91
C CYS A 336 -7.65 -1.85 -1.57
N GLY A 337 -7.63 -3.10 -1.13
CA GLY A 337 -6.82 -4.18 -1.69
C GLY A 337 -7.68 -5.38 -2.02
N ALA A 338 -7.14 -6.34 -2.76
CA ALA A 338 -7.81 -7.60 -3.07
C ALA A 338 -6.81 -8.75 -3.21
N PHE A 339 -7.30 -9.94 -2.90
CA PHE A 339 -6.63 -11.21 -3.08
C PHE A 339 -7.37 -12.02 -4.14
N PHE A 340 -6.62 -12.70 -5.00
CA PHE A 340 -7.15 -13.56 -6.06
C PHE A 340 -6.50 -14.93 -5.98
N VAL A 341 -7.28 -15.97 -6.26
CA VAL A 341 -6.82 -17.36 -6.31
C VAL A 341 -7.29 -18.02 -7.60
N ARG A 342 -6.39 -18.74 -8.26
CA ARG A 342 -6.65 -19.44 -9.54
C ARG A 342 -7.76 -20.49 -9.46
N ASN A 343 -7.85 -21.19 -8.32
CA ASN A 343 -8.85 -22.20 -8.07
C ASN A 343 -9.56 -21.91 -6.75
N LYS A 344 -10.84 -21.54 -6.84
CA LYS A 344 -11.69 -21.21 -5.69
C LYS A 344 -11.83 -22.36 -4.68
N GLU A 345 -11.58 -23.62 -5.07
CA GLU A 345 -11.64 -24.76 -4.14
C GLU A 345 -10.63 -24.65 -3.00
N HIS A 346 -9.54 -23.91 -3.17
CA HIS A 346 -8.58 -23.64 -2.10
C HIS A 346 -9.16 -22.73 -1.00
N LEU A 347 -10.21 -21.96 -1.28
CA LEU A 347 -10.86 -21.09 -0.28
C LEU A 347 -11.50 -21.89 0.86
N LYS A 348 -11.74 -23.20 0.68
CA LYS A 348 -12.21 -24.11 1.76
C LYS A 348 -11.32 -24.05 3.01
N HIS A 349 -10.04 -23.70 2.87
CA HIS A 349 -9.11 -23.60 3.99
C HIS A 349 -9.44 -22.44 4.94
N VAL A 350 -10.07 -21.38 4.44
CA VAL A 350 -10.54 -20.23 5.23
C VAL A 350 -12.03 -20.28 5.54
N THR A 351 -12.79 -21.12 4.84
CA THR A 351 -14.23 -21.24 5.03
C THR A 351 -14.57 -21.82 6.43
N HIS A 352 -15.47 -21.15 7.13
CA HIS A 352 -16.10 -21.65 8.35
C HIS A 352 -17.60 -21.39 8.27
N HIS A 353 -18.42 -22.37 8.67
CA HIS A 353 -19.87 -22.22 8.74
C HIS A 353 -20.30 -22.05 10.20
N ALA A 354 -21.09 -21.01 10.44
CA ALA A 354 -21.73 -20.75 11.72
C ALA A 354 -23.23 -20.60 11.48
N ASP A 355 -24.04 -21.31 12.29
CA ASP A 355 -25.50 -21.37 12.08
C ASP A 355 -26.19 -19.99 12.15
N TYR A 356 -25.61 -19.08 12.95
CA TYR A 356 -26.16 -17.72 13.11
C TYR A 356 -25.77 -16.74 12.00
N LEU A 357 -24.77 -17.06 11.16
CA LEU A 357 -24.17 -16.13 10.20
C LEU A 357 -24.29 -16.62 8.75
N ASN A 358 -23.73 -17.79 8.47
CA ASN A 358 -23.61 -18.36 7.13
C ASN A 358 -23.86 -19.88 7.17
N PRO A 359 -25.09 -20.31 7.54
CA PRO A 359 -25.40 -21.74 7.67
C PRO A 359 -25.15 -22.48 6.34
N LEU A 360 -24.80 -23.75 6.45
CA LEU A 360 -24.49 -24.57 5.28
C LEU A 360 -25.69 -24.66 4.30
N SER A 361 -26.93 -24.63 4.83
CA SER A 361 -28.15 -24.58 4.01
C SER A 361 -28.21 -23.38 3.07
N ALA A 362 -27.80 -22.17 3.55
CA ALA A 362 -27.77 -20.98 2.71
C ALA A 362 -26.81 -21.13 1.52
N GLN A 363 -25.66 -21.78 1.74
CA GLN A 363 -24.72 -22.08 0.65
C GLN A 363 -25.34 -23.10 -0.34
N GLN A 364 -26.04 -24.11 0.15
CA GLN A 364 -26.72 -25.11 -0.71
C GLN A 364 -27.85 -24.48 -1.54
N GLU A 365 -28.51 -23.46 -1.01
CA GLU A 365 -29.53 -22.66 -1.71
C GLU A 365 -28.92 -21.64 -2.71
N GLY A 366 -27.58 -21.51 -2.75
CA GLY A 366 -26.88 -20.61 -3.65
C GLY A 366 -26.79 -19.17 -3.17
N THR A 367 -27.04 -18.90 -1.87
CA THR A 367 -26.88 -17.56 -1.28
C THR A 367 -25.41 -17.16 -1.24
N PRO A 368 -25.01 -16.05 -1.87
CA PRO A 368 -23.62 -15.63 -1.92
C PRO A 368 -23.20 -14.95 -0.61
N ASN A 369 -22.46 -15.65 0.23
CA ASN A 369 -21.90 -15.13 1.47
C ASN A 369 -20.38 -14.96 1.34
N LEU A 370 -19.88 -13.70 1.32
CA LEU A 370 -18.47 -13.40 1.09
C LEU A 370 -17.57 -13.85 2.25
N VAL A 371 -18.12 -13.99 3.45
CA VAL A 371 -17.40 -14.53 4.61
C VAL A 371 -16.86 -15.94 4.37
N ASN A 372 -17.48 -16.71 3.46
CA ASN A 372 -17.03 -18.05 3.12
C ASN A 372 -15.65 -18.08 2.45
N LYS A 373 -15.19 -16.96 1.93
CA LYS A 373 -13.90 -16.82 1.23
C LYS A 373 -12.97 -15.76 1.83
N SER A 374 -13.24 -15.33 3.05
CA SER A 374 -12.50 -14.28 3.76
C SER A 374 -11.92 -14.80 5.08
N ILE A 375 -10.73 -14.31 5.45
CA ILE A 375 -10.19 -14.50 6.80
C ILE A 375 -10.79 -13.52 7.83
N GLN A 376 -11.51 -12.50 7.35
CA GLN A 376 -12.27 -11.56 8.17
C GLN A 376 -13.76 -11.86 8.06
N THR A 377 -14.52 -11.68 9.13
CA THR A 377 -15.98 -11.72 9.11
C THR A 377 -16.50 -10.36 8.65
N THR A 378 -16.52 -9.38 9.53
CA THR A 378 -16.96 -8.01 9.20
C THR A 378 -15.94 -7.32 8.33
N ARG A 379 -16.37 -6.82 7.17
CA ARG A 379 -15.53 -6.06 6.24
C ARG A 379 -16.24 -4.80 5.75
N ARG A 380 -15.46 -3.73 5.61
CA ARG A 380 -15.92 -2.50 4.97
C ARG A 380 -16.15 -2.73 3.48
N PHE A 381 -17.15 -2.06 2.91
CA PHE A 381 -17.54 -2.22 1.50
C PHE A 381 -16.57 -1.48 0.54
N ASP A 382 -15.26 -1.74 0.65
CA ASP A 382 -14.23 -1.04 -0.12
C ASP A 382 -14.33 -1.24 -1.65
N ALA A 383 -15.00 -2.29 -2.10
CA ALA A 383 -15.25 -2.53 -3.53
C ALA A 383 -16.10 -1.42 -4.19
N LEU A 384 -16.92 -0.70 -3.43
CA LEU A 384 -17.73 0.40 -3.97
C LEU A 384 -16.87 1.53 -4.55
N LYS A 385 -15.67 1.75 -3.99
CA LYS A 385 -14.69 2.72 -4.50
C LYS A 385 -14.29 2.41 -5.93
N MET A 386 -13.83 1.18 -6.16
CA MET A 386 -13.47 0.71 -7.50
C MET A 386 -14.67 0.68 -8.44
N TRP A 387 -15.83 0.22 -7.94
CA TRP A 387 -17.05 0.22 -8.71
C TRP A 387 -17.38 1.62 -9.27
N LEU A 388 -17.48 2.63 -8.42
CA LEU A 388 -17.78 4.00 -8.87
C LEU A 388 -16.67 4.54 -9.78
N THR A 389 -15.41 4.29 -9.46
CA THR A 389 -14.30 4.74 -10.29
C THR A 389 -14.38 4.14 -11.70
N LEU A 390 -14.61 2.85 -11.81
CA LEU A 390 -14.75 2.18 -13.12
C LEU A 390 -16.01 2.66 -13.87
N ARG A 391 -17.11 2.96 -13.17
CA ARG A 391 -18.36 3.44 -13.78
C ARG A 391 -18.29 4.89 -14.25
N VAL A 392 -17.47 5.73 -13.60
CA VAL A 392 -17.33 7.17 -13.90
C VAL A 392 -16.17 7.41 -14.87
N MET A 393 -14.98 6.85 -14.58
CA MET A 393 -13.75 7.12 -15.33
C MET A 393 -13.45 6.05 -16.39
N GLY A 394 -13.82 4.80 -16.10
CA GLY A 394 -13.41 3.64 -16.90
C GLY A 394 -11.95 3.20 -16.65
N PRO A 395 -11.58 2.01 -17.14
CA PRO A 395 -10.22 1.49 -16.96
C PRO A 395 -9.17 2.21 -17.80
N ALA A 396 -9.52 2.76 -18.97
CA ALA A 396 -8.58 3.45 -19.84
C ALA A 396 -7.99 4.69 -19.18
N ALA A 397 -8.83 5.53 -18.55
CA ALA A 397 -8.35 6.73 -17.86
C ALA A 397 -7.40 6.40 -16.68
N LEU A 398 -7.64 5.30 -15.97
CA LEU A 398 -6.72 4.81 -14.93
C LEU A 398 -5.39 4.33 -15.53
N GLY A 399 -5.46 3.62 -16.67
CA GLY A 399 -4.27 3.17 -17.40
C GLY A 399 -3.43 4.32 -17.92
N GLU A 400 -4.04 5.31 -18.57
CA GLU A 400 -3.37 6.53 -19.04
C GLU A 400 -2.69 7.30 -17.89
N ALA A 401 -3.37 7.41 -16.75
CA ALA A 401 -2.79 8.05 -15.56
C ALA A 401 -1.56 7.29 -15.06
N PHE A 402 -1.59 5.95 -15.03
CA PHE A 402 -0.44 5.16 -14.60
C PHE A 402 0.69 5.16 -15.64
N ASP A 403 0.37 5.10 -16.94
CA ASP A 403 1.35 5.20 -18.04
C ASP A 403 2.09 6.53 -17.98
N SER A 404 1.37 7.65 -17.74
CA SER A 404 1.99 8.97 -17.59
C SER A 404 3.00 9.04 -16.43
N LEU A 405 2.79 8.27 -15.37
CA LEU A 405 3.73 8.18 -14.25
C LEU A 405 4.99 7.37 -14.59
N ILE A 406 4.87 6.36 -15.43
CA ILE A 406 6.01 5.60 -15.94
C ILE A 406 6.87 6.52 -16.84
N ASP A 407 6.24 7.30 -17.72
CA ASP A 407 6.93 8.29 -18.55
C ASP A 407 7.60 9.37 -17.69
N LEU A 408 6.91 9.85 -16.64
CA LEU A 408 7.49 10.81 -15.70
C LEU A 408 8.70 10.23 -14.97
N ALA A 409 8.69 8.93 -14.61
CA ALA A 409 9.83 8.27 -13.98
C ALA A 409 11.04 8.19 -14.94
N GLN A 410 10.81 7.93 -16.24
CA GLN A 410 11.87 7.99 -17.26
C GLN A 410 12.43 9.40 -17.38
N ARG A 411 11.57 10.42 -17.31
CA ARG A 411 12.02 11.82 -17.32
C ARG A 411 12.81 12.17 -16.05
N ALA A 412 12.36 11.71 -14.88
CA ALA A 412 13.10 11.87 -13.61
C ALA A 412 14.49 11.25 -13.70
N HIS A 413 14.60 10.05 -14.29
CA HIS A 413 15.88 9.37 -14.52
C HIS A 413 16.84 10.22 -15.37
N GLN A 414 16.35 10.82 -16.45
CA GLN A 414 17.15 11.71 -17.30
C GLN A 414 17.64 12.95 -16.53
N LEU A 415 16.76 13.60 -15.76
CA LEU A 415 17.11 14.78 -14.95
C LEU A 415 18.16 14.44 -13.87
N LEU A 416 17.98 13.33 -13.17
CA LEU A 416 18.92 12.87 -12.16
C LEU A 416 20.29 12.55 -12.76
N ARG A 417 20.34 11.86 -13.89
CA ARG A 417 21.61 11.52 -14.58
C ARG A 417 22.33 12.74 -15.13
N ALA A 418 21.60 13.78 -15.52
CA ALA A 418 22.18 15.03 -16.03
C ALA A 418 22.79 15.88 -14.89
N HIS A 419 22.41 15.64 -13.63
CA HIS A 419 22.88 16.46 -12.51
C HIS A 419 24.28 16.01 -12.04
N PRO A 420 25.31 16.91 -12.01
CA PRO A 420 26.70 16.54 -11.80
C PRO A 420 27.06 16.04 -10.40
N ALA A 421 26.16 16.16 -9.43
CA ALA A 421 26.35 15.73 -8.04
C ALA A 421 25.36 14.62 -7.66
N ILE A 422 24.72 13.95 -8.62
CA ILE A 422 23.79 12.85 -8.36
C ILE A 422 24.34 11.59 -9.03
N GLU A 423 24.35 10.52 -8.27
CA GLU A 423 24.59 9.16 -8.75
C GLU A 423 23.24 8.43 -8.79
N VAL A 424 22.93 7.82 -9.93
CA VAL A 424 21.68 7.06 -10.15
C VAL A 424 22.01 5.58 -10.16
N LEU A 425 21.24 4.79 -9.42
CA LEU A 425 21.56 3.37 -9.20
C LEU A 425 21.05 2.47 -10.35
N HIS A 426 19.84 2.73 -10.85
CA HIS A 426 19.21 1.90 -11.88
C HIS A 426 18.28 2.72 -12.79
N ALA A 427 17.89 2.18 -13.94
CA ALA A 427 16.81 2.73 -14.75
C ALA A 427 15.44 2.25 -14.20
N PRO A 428 14.41 3.12 -14.13
CA PRO A 428 13.12 2.72 -13.56
C PRO A 428 12.36 1.79 -14.51
N GLU A 429 11.81 0.71 -13.95
CA GLU A 429 10.89 -0.17 -14.67
C GLU A 429 9.42 0.25 -14.45
N LEU A 430 9.07 0.67 -13.24
CA LEU A 430 7.80 1.35 -12.90
C LEU A 430 8.07 2.82 -12.58
N THR A 431 7.57 3.30 -11.46
CA THR A 431 7.60 4.72 -11.11
C THR A 431 8.58 5.04 -9.98
N THR A 432 9.49 4.11 -9.66
CA THR A 432 10.46 4.25 -8.57
C THR A 432 11.87 4.47 -9.11
N GLN A 433 12.60 5.44 -8.52
CA GLN A 433 13.96 5.76 -8.89
C GLN A 433 14.84 5.90 -7.64
N ILE A 434 15.94 5.15 -7.57
CA ILE A 434 16.92 5.22 -6.49
C ILE A 434 18.14 6.01 -6.96
N PHE A 435 18.60 6.93 -6.13
CA PHE A 435 19.74 7.81 -6.41
C PHE A 435 20.36 8.30 -5.09
N ARG A 436 21.53 8.94 -5.18
CA ARG A 436 22.15 9.62 -4.04
C ARG A 436 22.93 10.85 -4.47
N PHE A 437 23.06 11.79 -3.56
CA PHE A 437 23.96 12.92 -3.70
C PHE A 437 25.40 12.45 -3.49
N VAL A 438 26.27 12.72 -4.45
CA VAL A 438 27.71 12.43 -4.41
C VAL A 438 28.46 13.70 -4.77
N PRO A 439 29.16 14.34 -3.83
CA PRO A 439 29.90 15.57 -4.10
C PRO A 439 31.13 15.28 -4.96
N ARG A 440 31.64 16.33 -5.64
CA ARG A 440 32.90 16.25 -6.39
C ARG A 440 34.12 16.06 -5.47
N GLN A 441 34.02 16.48 -4.22
CA GLN A 441 35.04 16.28 -3.20
C GLN A 441 35.15 14.79 -2.86
N SER A 442 36.36 14.27 -2.74
CA SER A 442 36.57 12.89 -2.31
C SER A 442 36.16 12.70 -0.86
N LEU A 443 35.15 11.86 -0.64
CA LEU A 443 34.66 11.47 0.68
C LEU A 443 34.62 9.95 0.80
N SER A 444 34.71 9.45 2.03
CA SER A 444 34.49 8.03 2.29
C SER A 444 33.03 7.64 2.08
N GLY A 445 32.78 6.35 1.86
CA GLY A 445 31.44 5.82 1.73
C GLY A 445 30.51 6.19 2.90
N PRO A 446 30.90 5.97 4.16
CA PRO A 446 30.08 6.36 5.32
C PRO A 446 29.75 7.86 5.36
N GLN A 447 30.68 8.74 4.98
CA GLN A 447 30.41 10.18 4.93
C GLN A 447 29.34 10.53 3.88
N ILE A 448 29.37 9.86 2.70
CA ILE A 448 28.33 10.03 1.69
C ILE A 448 26.98 9.53 2.23
N ASP A 449 26.97 8.41 2.95
CA ASP A 449 25.75 7.85 3.55
C ASP A 449 25.13 8.81 4.59
N ASP A 450 25.96 9.38 5.46
CA ASP A 450 25.51 10.35 6.47
C ASP A 450 24.94 11.61 5.84
N ILE A 451 25.57 12.12 4.77
CA ILE A 451 25.06 13.27 4.02
C ILE A 451 23.70 12.97 3.43
N ASN A 452 23.50 11.82 2.79
CA ASN A 452 22.22 11.46 2.18
C ASN A 452 21.11 11.25 3.23
N ALA A 453 21.44 10.66 4.38
CA ALA A 453 20.52 10.57 5.51
C ALA A 453 20.12 11.96 6.04
N ALA A 454 21.09 12.89 6.13
CA ALA A 454 20.86 14.26 6.58
C ALA A 454 20.03 15.07 5.57
N ILE A 455 20.27 14.91 4.25
CA ILE A 455 19.46 15.53 3.19
C ILE A 455 17.99 15.15 3.36
N ARG A 456 17.68 13.86 3.51
CA ARG A 456 16.31 13.39 3.70
C ARG A 456 15.65 14.04 4.91
N LYS A 457 16.37 14.10 6.03
CA LYS A 457 15.86 14.75 7.26
C LYS A 457 15.64 16.25 7.05
N ALA A 458 16.53 16.94 6.36
CA ALA A 458 16.42 18.37 6.10
C ALA A 458 15.22 18.68 5.18
N LEU A 459 15.03 17.91 4.12
CA LEU A 459 13.83 18.02 3.24
C LEU A 459 12.55 17.84 4.03
N PHE A 460 12.45 16.79 4.84
CA PHE A 460 11.27 16.50 5.64
C PHE A 460 10.97 17.63 6.64
N ARG A 461 12.01 18.14 7.34
CA ARG A 461 11.87 19.25 8.30
C ARG A 461 11.51 20.58 7.65
N SER A 462 12.02 20.86 6.46
CA SER A 462 11.64 22.07 5.72
C SER A 462 10.21 22.02 5.19
N GLY A 463 9.67 20.82 5.02
CA GLY A 463 8.38 20.57 4.40
C GLY A 463 8.33 20.86 2.90
N ASN A 464 9.42 21.33 2.27
CA ASN A 464 9.43 21.78 0.88
C ASN A 464 9.25 20.63 -0.14
N ALA A 465 9.70 19.44 0.25
CA ALA A 465 9.50 18.20 -0.50
C ALA A 465 9.60 17.00 0.44
N ILE A 466 8.94 15.90 0.10
CA ILE A 466 9.09 14.64 0.81
C ILE A 466 9.70 13.60 -0.13
N VAL A 467 10.91 13.14 0.25
CA VAL A 467 11.71 12.13 -0.46
C VAL A 467 11.94 10.96 0.47
N ALA A 468 11.80 9.73 0.00
CA ALA A 468 12.10 8.55 0.78
C ALA A 468 13.59 8.25 0.81
N GLY A 469 13.98 7.35 1.71
CA GLY A 469 15.34 6.80 1.77
C GLY A 469 15.29 5.29 1.82
N THR A 470 16.33 4.64 1.31
CA THR A 470 16.53 3.20 1.38
C THR A 470 18.01 2.86 1.55
N LYS A 471 18.30 1.60 1.87
CA LYS A 471 19.66 1.07 1.87
C LYS A 471 19.80 -0.02 0.83
N VAL A 472 20.83 0.10 0.00
CA VAL A 472 21.21 -0.92 -0.98
C VAL A 472 22.66 -1.30 -0.68
N ASP A 473 22.91 -2.58 -0.47
CA ASP A 473 24.22 -3.14 -0.09
C ASP A 473 24.87 -2.38 1.08
N GLY A 474 24.06 -2.07 2.09
CA GLY A 474 24.48 -1.34 3.28
C GLY A 474 24.69 0.17 3.09
N ARG A 475 24.57 0.71 1.87
CA ARG A 475 24.79 2.11 1.51
C ARG A 475 23.45 2.88 1.51
N GLN A 476 23.50 4.13 1.96
CA GLN A 476 22.33 5.01 2.05
C GLN A 476 22.03 5.69 0.71
N TYR A 477 20.79 5.56 0.27
CA TYR A 477 20.24 6.22 -0.94
C TYR A 477 18.98 7.01 -0.62
N LEU A 478 18.65 7.92 -1.52
CA LEU A 478 17.36 8.59 -1.62
C LEU A 478 16.50 7.86 -2.67
N LYS A 479 15.19 8.01 -2.55
CA LYS A 479 14.25 7.33 -3.44
C LYS A 479 13.07 8.23 -3.81
N PHE A 480 12.78 8.32 -5.10
CA PHE A 480 11.50 8.78 -5.60
C PHE A 480 10.57 7.60 -5.83
N THR A 481 9.30 7.78 -5.51
CA THR A 481 8.19 6.92 -5.92
C THR A 481 7.09 7.85 -6.43
N LEU A 482 6.88 7.85 -7.74
CA LEU A 482 6.01 8.80 -8.42
C LEU A 482 4.62 8.18 -8.59
N LEU A 483 3.66 8.61 -7.78
CA LEU A 483 2.26 8.18 -7.87
C LEU A 483 1.26 9.35 -7.92
N ASN A 484 1.75 10.56 -8.22
CA ASN A 484 0.89 11.72 -8.42
C ASN A 484 0.94 12.18 -9.88
N PRO A 485 -0.13 11.97 -10.67
CA PRO A 485 -0.19 12.42 -12.06
C PRO A 485 -0.09 13.93 -12.25
N ALA A 486 -0.29 14.73 -11.20
CA ALA A 486 -0.11 16.18 -11.25
C ALA A 486 1.36 16.62 -11.08
N THR A 487 2.27 15.73 -10.71
CA THR A 487 3.70 16.04 -10.62
C THR A 487 4.28 16.25 -12.01
N THR A 488 4.99 17.33 -12.20
CA THR A 488 5.62 17.70 -13.47
C THR A 488 7.14 17.49 -13.45
N ALA A 489 7.77 17.51 -14.62
CA ALA A 489 9.24 17.50 -14.72
C ALA A 489 9.88 18.71 -14.02
N ALA A 490 9.22 19.87 -14.03
CA ALA A 490 9.69 21.07 -13.33
C ALA A 490 9.67 20.88 -11.80
N ASP A 491 8.62 20.28 -11.26
CA ASP A 491 8.55 19.95 -9.83
C ASP A 491 9.70 19.01 -9.42
N LEU A 492 10.00 18.01 -10.27
CA LEU A 492 11.10 17.07 -10.03
C LEU A 492 12.46 17.76 -10.08
N GLU A 493 12.66 18.68 -11.03
CA GLU A 493 13.88 19.48 -11.12
C GLU A 493 14.08 20.36 -9.87
N GLU A 494 13.00 20.98 -9.36
CA GLU A 494 13.06 21.70 -8.08
C GLU A 494 13.42 20.77 -6.91
N VAL A 495 12.84 19.58 -6.82
CA VAL A 495 13.18 18.61 -5.76
C VAL A 495 14.63 18.17 -5.86
N ILE A 496 15.15 17.90 -7.07
CA ILE A 496 16.56 17.55 -7.30
C ILE A 496 17.48 18.71 -6.88
N ASN A 497 17.11 19.94 -7.20
CA ASN A 497 17.86 21.13 -6.79
C ASN A 497 17.86 21.31 -5.26
N LEU A 498 16.76 21.02 -4.57
CA LEU A 498 16.69 21.00 -3.10
C LEU A 498 17.59 19.93 -2.51
N VAL A 499 17.62 18.71 -3.08
CA VAL A 499 18.56 17.64 -2.66
C VAL A 499 20.00 18.13 -2.76
N ALA A 500 20.36 18.73 -3.90
CA ALA A 500 21.71 19.25 -4.11
C ALA A 500 22.03 20.44 -3.20
N HIS A 501 21.07 21.30 -2.91
CA HIS A 501 21.21 22.42 -1.97
C HIS A 501 21.54 21.92 -0.58
N TYR A 502 20.70 21.04 0.00
CA TYR A 502 20.93 20.47 1.33
C TYR A 502 22.21 19.62 1.40
N GLY A 503 22.57 18.92 0.29
CA GLY A 503 23.85 18.22 0.20
C GLY A 503 25.05 19.15 0.36
N ARG A 504 25.02 20.30 -0.31
CA ARG A 504 26.09 21.33 -0.17
C ARG A 504 26.11 21.96 1.24
N GLU A 505 24.97 22.17 1.87
CA GLU A 505 24.92 22.67 3.25
C GLU A 505 25.55 21.67 4.22
N GLN A 506 25.25 20.39 4.11
CA GLN A 506 25.86 19.34 4.96
C GLN A 506 27.37 19.27 4.78
N LEU A 507 27.88 19.43 3.56
CA LEU A 507 29.33 19.51 3.30
C LEU A 507 30.00 20.68 4.05
N ARG A 508 29.37 21.87 4.03
CA ARG A 508 29.88 23.05 4.76
C ARG A 508 29.91 22.82 6.26
N THR A 509 28.85 22.23 6.80
CA THR A 509 28.76 21.93 8.24
C THR A 509 29.84 20.93 8.67
N THR A 510 30.03 19.86 7.88
CA THR A 510 31.07 18.85 8.16
C THR A 510 32.49 19.44 8.09
N ALA A 511 32.77 20.31 7.10
CA ALA A 511 34.06 20.99 6.96
C ALA A 511 34.34 21.93 8.12
N LEU A 512 33.35 22.66 8.62
CA LEU A 512 33.48 23.54 9.80
C LEU A 512 33.78 22.75 11.09
N HIS A 513 33.15 21.59 11.30
CA HIS A 513 33.42 20.72 12.42
C HIS A 513 34.84 20.14 12.38
N ALA A 514 35.31 19.73 11.20
CA ALA A 514 36.69 19.24 11.02
C ALA A 514 37.75 20.32 11.17
N ALA A 515 37.45 21.58 10.90
CA ALA A 515 38.39 22.71 11.11
C ALA A 515 38.45 23.20 12.55
N ASN A 516 37.49 22.82 13.39
CA ASN A 516 37.41 23.19 14.82
C ASN A 516 37.89 22.07 15.77
N GLN A 517 38.28 20.92 15.24
CA GLN A 517 38.96 19.82 15.93
C GLN A 517 40.46 19.82 15.63
#